data_2ccfd41858dfa5fc2727c73581d2c764
#
_entry.id   2ccfd41858dfa5fc2727c73581d2c764
#
_cell.length_a   1.000
_cell.length_b   1.000
_cell.length_c   1.000
_cell.angle_alpha   90.00
_cell.angle_beta   90.00
_cell.angle_gamma   90.00
#
_symmetry.space_group_name_H-M   'P 1'
#
loop_
_entity.id
_entity.type
_entity.pdbx_description
1 polymer ?
#
loop_
_entity_poly.entity_id
_entity_poly.type
_entity_poly.pdbx_seq_one_letter_code
_entity_poly.pdbx_strand_id
1 'polypeptide(L)'
;MTTEAAKEESVEWTLAGLLELFDVEPAGDDVFVGQTGYAGHDERQVVEGTQVLAQAIVAVAKRFPGKSVRSAYAVFARAVVVGPPVELALDVVAEGRSTATAIVNVTQGGKRCITLTVFTDVPSDDVIRHQLARPDVVAPAEANHAHMPMVGRQLRLVDVVDVNSPDEVGPPELHAWLHYDPIPERVELAKALVAYFTGHLGISTTMRAHEGIGTAQAHLTVSTAPMTISVSFHEPFAWSGWLLYTHESTQVGAGMSYVRGAVHSEEGELIASFGQDALIRPLRTSDTSIKAESRL
;
A
#
# COMPACT_ATOMS: atom_id res chain seq x y z
N MET A 1 -35.28 -2.74 -34.34
CA MET A 1 -35.23 -2.63 -32.85
C MET A 1 -33.78 -2.77 -32.46
N THR A 2 -33.12 -1.63 -32.31
CA THR A 2 -31.69 -1.50 -31.93
C THR A 2 -31.62 -1.57 -30.42
N THR A 3 -30.98 -2.59 -29.90
CA THR A 3 -30.70 -2.74 -28.47
C THR A 3 -29.56 -1.79 -28.14
N GLU A 4 -29.88 -0.69 -27.48
CA GLU A 4 -28.90 0.19 -26.81
C GLU A 4 -28.30 -0.62 -25.67
N ALA A 5 -27.01 -1.01 -25.83
CA ALA A 5 -26.22 -1.53 -24.73
C ALA A 5 -26.02 -0.39 -23.72
N ALA A 6 -26.57 -0.56 -22.54
CA ALA A 6 -26.30 0.33 -21.40
C ALA A 6 -24.77 0.37 -21.21
N LYS A 7 -24.17 1.53 -21.42
CA LYS A 7 -22.84 1.82 -20.92
C LYS A 7 -22.90 1.70 -19.39
N GLU A 8 -22.28 0.69 -18.83
CA GLU A 8 -21.95 0.69 -17.40
C GLU A 8 -21.14 1.96 -17.14
N GLU A 9 -21.71 2.89 -16.37
CA GLU A 9 -20.97 4.03 -15.84
C GLU A 9 -19.83 3.47 -14.99
N SER A 10 -18.60 3.63 -15.44
CA SER A 10 -17.43 3.31 -14.64
C SER A 10 -17.49 4.16 -13.37
N VAL A 11 -17.66 3.52 -12.21
CA VAL A 11 -17.62 4.20 -10.91
C VAL A 11 -16.26 4.88 -10.80
N GLU A 12 -16.27 6.21 -10.76
CA GLU A 12 -15.05 6.99 -10.65
C GLU A 12 -14.43 6.76 -9.27
N TRP A 13 -13.18 6.31 -9.24
CA TRP A 13 -12.46 6.05 -8.00
C TRP A 13 -12.06 7.37 -7.33
N THR A 14 -12.42 7.55 -6.07
CA THR A 14 -12.18 8.79 -5.33
C THR A 14 -11.39 8.55 -4.06
N LEU A 15 -10.61 9.55 -3.63
CA LEU A 15 -9.94 9.54 -2.34
C LEU A 15 -10.94 9.38 -1.18
N ALA A 16 -12.09 10.04 -1.24
CA ALA A 16 -13.13 9.91 -0.22
C ALA A 16 -13.62 8.45 -0.11
N GLY A 17 -13.93 7.80 -1.24
CA GLY A 17 -14.34 6.39 -1.24
C GLY A 17 -13.23 5.45 -0.73
N LEU A 18 -11.96 5.75 -1.01
CA LEU A 18 -10.84 5.00 -0.46
C LEU A 18 -10.75 5.15 1.07
N LEU A 19 -10.92 6.35 1.59
CA LEU A 19 -10.90 6.61 3.04
C LEU A 19 -12.08 5.95 3.75
N GLU A 20 -13.26 5.89 3.13
CA GLU A 20 -14.41 5.12 3.64
C GLU A 20 -14.10 3.62 3.73
N LEU A 21 -13.39 3.06 2.75
CA LEU A 21 -12.96 1.65 2.80
C LEU A 21 -11.95 1.39 3.92
N PHE A 22 -11.12 2.37 4.28
CA PHE A 22 -10.17 2.23 5.38
C PHE A 22 -10.83 2.31 6.75
N ASP A 23 -11.96 3.01 6.85
CA ASP A 23 -12.62 3.31 8.12
C ASP A 23 -13.51 2.14 8.58
N VAL A 24 -12.85 1.08 9.06
CA VAL A 24 -13.48 -0.16 9.52
C VAL A 24 -14.42 0.06 10.72
N GLU A 25 -15.48 -0.74 10.82
CA GLU A 25 -16.48 -0.64 11.86
C GLU A 25 -16.26 -1.67 12.97
N PRO A 26 -16.43 -1.31 14.27
CA PRO A 26 -16.42 -2.28 15.36
C PRO A 26 -17.56 -3.31 15.21
N ALA A 27 -17.26 -4.60 15.39
CA ALA A 27 -18.21 -5.70 15.28
C ALA A 27 -18.25 -6.59 16.54
N GLY A 28 -17.55 -6.19 17.60
CA GLY A 28 -17.44 -6.90 18.88
C GLY A 28 -16.22 -6.46 19.65
N ASP A 29 -15.94 -7.13 20.76
CA ASP A 29 -14.71 -6.93 21.53
C ASP A 29 -13.52 -7.37 20.67
N ASP A 30 -12.59 -6.44 20.39
CA ASP A 30 -11.38 -6.69 19.60
C ASP A 30 -11.64 -7.23 18.17
N VAL A 31 -12.85 -7.02 17.61
CA VAL A 31 -13.22 -7.43 16.25
C VAL A 31 -13.75 -6.23 15.47
N PHE A 32 -13.27 -6.08 14.25
CA PHE A 32 -13.71 -5.06 13.30
C PHE A 32 -14.12 -5.69 11.97
N VAL A 33 -14.97 -5.01 11.22
CA VAL A 33 -15.36 -5.40 9.86
C VAL A 33 -14.99 -4.28 8.89
N GLY A 34 -14.32 -4.66 7.82
CA GLY A 34 -13.95 -3.77 6.72
C GLY A 34 -14.65 -4.16 5.43
N GLN A 35 -15.15 -3.15 4.72
CA GLN A 35 -15.65 -3.35 3.36
C GLN A 35 -14.48 -3.57 2.40
N THR A 36 -14.73 -4.27 1.31
CA THR A 36 -13.75 -4.48 0.25
C THR A 36 -14.17 -3.72 -0.99
N GLY A 37 -13.26 -2.95 -1.55
CA GLY A 37 -13.45 -2.20 -2.77
C GLY A 37 -12.40 -2.55 -3.81
N TYR A 38 -12.59 -2.04 -5.00
CA TYR A 38 -11.66 -2.16 -6.10
C TYR A 38 -11.05 -0.80 -6.42
N ALA A 39 -9.73 -0.76 -6.46
CA ALA A 39 -8.98 0.45 -6.77
C ALA A 39 -8.14 0.25 -8.05
N GLY A 40 -8.78 -0.06 -9.18
CA GLY A 40 -8.03 -0.23 -10.42
C GLY A 40 -8.87 -0.75 -11.59
N HIS A 41 -8.28 -0.76 -12.78
CA HIS A 41 -8.88 -1.25 -14.02
C HIS A 41 -8.57 -2.73 -14.27
N ASP A 42 -8.30 -3.50 -13.22
CA ASP A 42 -7.92 -4.90 -13.32
C ASP A 42 -9.15 -5.81 -13.26
N GLU A 43 -9.29 -6.70 -14.24
CA GLU A 43 -10.35 -7.70 -14.27
C GLU A 43 -10.27 -8.75 -13.14
N ARG A 44 -9.18 -8.76 -12.34
CA ARG A 44 -8.90 -9.81 -11.37
C ARG A 44 -9.79 -9.81 -10.14
N GLN A 45 -10.56 -8.80 -9.86
CA GLN A 45 -11.45 -8.72 -8.70
C GLN A 45 -10.74 -8.97 -7.34
N VAL A 46 -9.45 -8.64 -7.26
CA VAL A 46 -8.62 -8.83 -6.06
C VAL A 46 -8.39 -7.49 -5.39
N VAL A 47 -8.60 -7.45 -4.08
CA VAL A 47 -8.33 -6.27 -3.25
C VAL A 47 -6.81 -6.08 -3.12
N GLU A 48 -6.34 -4.86 -3.27
CA GLU A 48 -4.94 -4.54 -2.97
C GLU A 48 -4.60 -4.85 -1.51
N GLY A 49 -3.54 -5.63 -1.29
CA GLY A 49 -3.14 -6.03 0.07
C GLY A 49 -2.93 -4.85 1.01
N THR A 50 -2.47 -3.73 0.49
CA THR A 50 -2.27 -2.50 1.26
C THR A 50 -3.56 -1.79 1.66
N GLN A 51 -4.69 -2.03 0.98
CA GLN A 51 -5.99 -1.60 1.49
C GLN A 51 -6.30 -2.29 2.83
N VAL A 52 -6.03 -3.59 2.91
CA VAL A 52 -6.26 -4.35 4.16
C VAL A 52 -5.23 -4.00 5.23
N LEU A 53 -3.98 -3.69 4.86
CA LEU A 53 -2.99 -3.12 5.77
C LEU A 53 -3.48 -1.78 6.35
N ALA A 54 -4.03 -0.90 5.53
CA ALA A 54 -4.61 0.38 5.94
C ALA A 54 -5.80 0.17 6.91
N GLN A 55 -6.70 -0.75 6.61
CA GLN A 55 -7.82 -1.14 7.48
C GLN A 55 -7.34 -1.65 8.85
N ALA A 56 -6.29 -2.47 8.88
CA ALA A 56 -5.72 -2.96 10.13
C ALA A 56 -5.08 -1.85 10.98
N ILE A 57 -4.43 -0.87 10.35
CA ILE A 57 -3.91 0.32 11.03
C ILE A 57 -5.05 1.10 11.70
N VAL A 58 -6.15 1.32 10.99
CA VAL A 58 -7.33 2.02 11.53
C VAL A 58 -8.00 1.21 12.66
N ALA A 59 -8.16 -0.11 12.50
CA ALA A 59 -8.72 -0.98 13.53
C ALA A 59 -7.93 -0.88 14.85
N VAL A 60 -6.59 -0.97 14.76
CA VAL A 60 -5.71 -0.89 15.92
C VAL A 60 -5.74 0.51 16.56
N ALA A 61 -5.78 1.57 15.76
CA ALA A 61 -5.91 2.94 16.27
C ALA A 61 -7.24 3.13 17.01
N LYS A 62 -8.34 2.60 16.49
CA LYS A 62 -9.66 2.63 17.17
C LYS A 62 -9.66 1.82 18.47
N ARG A 63 -8.94 0.68 18.51
CA ARG A 63 -8.84 -0.17 19.70
C ARG A 63 -8.02 0.47 20.83
N PHE A 64 -7.02 1.24 20.50
CA PHE A 64 -6.12 1.88 21.48
C PHE A 64 -6.19 3.42 21.39
N PRO A 65 -7.33 4.02 21.79
CA PRO A 65 -7.48 5.47 21.72
C PRO A 65 -6.42 6.18 22.57
N GLY A 66 -5.85 7.25 22.02
CA GLY A 66 -4.75 8.00 22.64
C GLY A 66 -3.35 7.43 22.40
N LYS A 67 -3.23 6.30 21.68
CA LYS A 67 -1.96 5.81 21.16
C LYS A 67 -1.93 5.94 19.63
N SER A 68 -0.75 6.23 19.10
CA SER A 68 -0.52 6.38 17.68
C SER A 68 0.15 5.11 17.11
N VAL A 69 -0.28 4.61 15.96
CA VAL A 69 0.39 3.48 15.29
C VAL A 69 1.80 3.92 14.88
N ARG A 70 2.82 3.16 15.34
CA ARG A 70 4.24 3.39 15.03
C ARG A 70 4.76 2.48 13.95
N SER A 71 4.32 1.23 13.96
CA SER A 71 4.71 0.30 12.89
C SER A 71 3.68 -0.79 12.67
N ALA A 72 3.66 -1.31 11.45
CA ALA A 72 2.89 -2.49 11.07
C ALA A 72 3.75 -3.38 10.16
N TYR A 73 3.64 -4.70 10.35
CA TYR A 73 4.22 -5.71 9.49
C TYR A 73 3.14 -6.68 9.05
N ALA A 74 2.89 -6.76 7.76
CA ALA A 74 1.87 -7.60 7.15
C ALA A 74 2.49 -8.78 6.38
N VAL A 75 1.89 -9.97 6.51
CA VAL A 75 2.18 -11.16 5.72
C VAL A 75 0.93 -11.54 4.95
N PHE A 76 1.01 -11.58 3.62
CA PHE A 76 -0.07 -11.88 2.71
C PHE A 76 -0.06 -13.37 2.36
N ALA A 77 -0.92 -14.15 3.01
CA ALA A 77 -1.01 -15.60 2.82
C ALA A 77 -2.05 -15.99 1.76
N ARG A 78 -3.05 -15.14 1.52
CA ARG A 78 -4.14 -15.36 0.56
C ARG A 78 -4.68 -14.03 0.07
N ALA A 79 -5.04 -13.96 -1.22
CA ALA A 79 -5.72 -12.81 -1.78
C ALA A 79 -7.11 -12.61 -1.14
N VAL A 80 -7.48 -11.36 -0.94
CA VAL A 80 -8.82 -10.92 -0.57
C VAL A 80 -9.56 -10.57 -1.85
N VAL A 81 -10.81 -11.03 -1.99
CA VAL A 81 -11.63 -10.73 -3.16
C VAL A 81 -12.56 -9.55 -2.90
N VAL A 82 -12.90 -8.83 -3.95
CA VAL A 82 -13.83 -7.69 -3.90
C VAL A 82 -15.25 -8.19 -3.65
N GLY A 83 -16.01 -7.45 -2.84
CA GLY A 83 -17.43 -7.67 -2.54
C GLY A 83 -17.66 -8.17 -1.12
N PRO A 84 -17.30 -9.42 -0.75
CA PRO A 84 -17.49 -9.86 0.63
C PRO A 84 -16.60 -9.09 1.62
N PRO A 85 -17.12 -8.66 2.78
CA PRO A 85 -16.33 -7.94 3.79
C PRO A 85 -15.21 -8.82 4.36
N VAL A 86 -14.23 -8.18 4.97
CA VAL A 86 -13.20 -8.82 5.78
C VAL A 86 -13.49 -8.61 7.27
N GLU A 87 -13.17 -9.62 8.06
CA GLU A 87 -13.15 -9.53 9.52
C GLU A 87 -11.70 -9.36 9.98
N LEU A 88 -11.46 -8.39 10.87
CA LEU A 88 -10.17 -8.10 11.47
C LEU A 88 -10.29 -8.42 12.98
N ALA A 89 -9.81 -9.58 13.41
CA ALA A 89 -9.76 -9.98 14.80
C ALA A 89 -8.39 -9.59 15.40
N LEU A 90 -8.42 -8.80 16.47
CA LEU A 90 -7.22 -8.34 17.18
C LEU A 90 -6.93 -9.26 18.36
N ASP A 91 -5.71 -9.80 18.41
CA ASP A 91 -5.14 -10.47 19.56
C ASP A 91 -4.19 -9.49 20.24
N VAL A 92 -4.59 -8.97 21.40
CA VAL A 92 -3.82 -7.99 22.17
C VAL A 92 -2.68 -8.69 22.90
N VAL A 93 -1.47 -8.59 22.35
CA VAL A 93 -0.25 -9.21 22.90
C VAL A 93 0.18 -8.51 24.20
N ALA A 94 0.11 -7.18 24.20
CA ALA A 94 0.45 -6.36 25.37
C ALA A 94 -0.25 -5.00 25.29
N GLU A 95 -0.72 -4.51 26.41
CA GLU A 95 -1.25 -3.14 26.55
C GLU A 95 -0.74 -2.52 27.84
N GLY A 96 0.10 -1.48 27.70
CA GLY A 96 0.61 -0.67 28.78
C GLY A 96 0.14 0.78 28.69
N ARG A 97 0.61 1.61 29.61
CA ARG A 97 0.25 3.04 29.64
C ARG A 97 0.69 3.77 28.37
N SER A 98 1.91 3.55 27.91
CA SER A 98 2.50 4.28 26.77
C SER A 98 2.55 3.45 25.48
N THR A 99 2.51 2.14 25.53
CA THR A 99 2.64 1.27 24.36
C THR A 99 1.56 0.21 24.33
N ALA A 100 1.22 -0.27 23.12
CA ALA A 100 0.44 -1.49 22.94
C ALA A 100 0.90 -2.23 21.67
N THR A 101 0.72 -3.55 21.67
CA THR A 101 1.01 -4.42 20.52
C THR A 101 -0.17 -5.36 20.30
N ALA A 102 -0.64 -5.46 19.08
CA ALA A 102 -1.66 -6.41 18.68
C ALA A 102 -1.24 -7.21 17.43
N ILE A 103 -1.67 -8.46 17.39
CA ILE A 103 -1.71 -9.25 16.15
C ILE A 103 -3.09 -9.09 15.56
N VAL A 104 -3.16 -8.66 14.30
CA VAL A 104 -4.42 -8.55 13.55
C VAL A 104 -4.53 -9.74 12.61
N ASN A 105 -5.55 -10.54 12.78
CA ASN A 105 -5.85 -11.68 11.93
C ASN A 105 -7.01 -11.32 11.01
N VAL A 106 -6.73 -11.20 9.73
CA VAL A 106 -7.74 -10.84 8.72
C VAL A 106 -8.27 -12.09 8.06
N THR A 107 -9.59 -12.26 8.10
CA THR A 107 -10.29 -13.39 7.47
C THR A 107 -11.36 -12.91 6.49
N GLN A 108 -11.59 -13.71 5.44
CA GLN A 108 -12.68 -13.53 4.50
C GLN A 108 -13.32 -14.90 4.24
N GLY A 109 -14.64 -15.01 4.43
CA GLY A 109 -15.34 -16.27 4.28
C GLY A 109 -14.80 -17.38 5.20
N GLY A 110 -14.36 -17.03 6.42
CA GLY A 110 -13.79 -17.94 7.40
C GLY A 110 -12.36 -18.42 7.11
N LYS A 111 -11.72 -17.92 6.06
CA LYS A 111 -10.34 -18.26 5.69
C LYS A 111 -9.40 -17.09 6.04
N ARG A 112 -8.27 -17.41 6.71
CA ARG A 112 -7.24 -16.41 6.99
C ARG A 112 -6.56 -15.96 5.70
N CYS A 113 -6.54 -14.65 5.48
CA CYS A 113 -5.95 -14.04 4.30
C CYS A 113 -4.65 -13.33 4.62
N ILE A 114 -4.63 -12.54 5.71
CA ILE A 114 -3.49 -11.72 6.09
C ILE A 114 -3.32 -11.80 7.61
N THR A 115 -2.08 -11.76 8.06
CA THR A 115 -1.74 -11.58 9.47
C THR A 115 -0.80 -10.40 9.59
N LEU A 116 -1.08 -9.52 10.57
CA LEU A 116 -0.24 -8.35 10.83
C LEU A 116 0.18 -8.31 12.30
N THR A 117 1.37 -7.76 12.55
CA THR A 117 1.75 -7.29 13.88
C THR A 117 1.78 -5.77 13.83
N VAL A 118 1.07 -5.12 14.75
CA VAL A 118 0.97 -3.66 14.83
C VAL A 118 1.41 -3.18 16.20
N PHE A 119 2.33 -2.23 16.22
CA PHE A 119 2.84 -1.58 17.43
C PHE A 119 2.36 -0.13 17.50
N THR A 120 1.94 0.30 18.70
CA THR A 120 1.46 1.65 18.98
C THR A 120 2.19 2.25 20.17
N ASP A 121 2.32 3.58 20.21
CA ASP A 121 2.84 4.30 21.36
C ASP A 121 2.16 5.66 21.56
N VAL A 122 2.47 6.27 22.72
CA VAL A 122 2.22 7.69 22.99
C VAL A 122 3.52 8.43 22.71
N PRO A 123 3.54 9.44 21.82
CA PRO A 123 4.74 10.23 21.56
C PRO A 123 5.30 10.86 22.84
N SER A 124 6.62 10.94 22.94
CA SER A 124 7.34 11.55 24.07
C SER A 124 8.34 12.58 23.56
N ASP A 125 8.89 13.39 24.47
CA ASP A 125 9.94 14.35 24.17
C ASP A 125 11.20 13.66 23.65
N ASP A 126 11.88 14.30 22.70
CA ASP A 126 13.13 13.81 22.12
C ASP A 126 14.30 13.99 23.10
N VAL A 127 15.08 12.93 23.31
CA VAL A 127 16.41 13.01 23.98
C VAL A 127 17.50 13.21 22.91
N ILE A 128 17.33 12.60 21.75
CA ILE A 128 18.20 12.72 20.56
C ILE A 128 17.32 12.74 19.32
N ARG A 129 17.77 13.41 18.25
CA ARG A 129 17.03 13.46 16.99
C ARG A 129 17.97 13.39 15.80
N HIS A 130 17.64 12.57 14.83
CA HIS A 130 18.19 12.56 13.48
C HIS A 130 17.20 11.83 12.54
N GLN A 131 17.32 12.08 11.25
CA GLN A 131 16.52 11.39 10.23
C GLN A 131 17.35 11.16 8.97
N LEU A 132 16.92 10.25 8.11
CA LEU A 132 17.44 10.10 6.75
C LEU A 132 17.10 11.37 5.96
N ALA A 133 18.10 11.95 5.29
CA ALA A 133 17.88 13.11 4.44
C ALA A 133 17.04 12.73 3.22
N ARG A 134 16.14 13.62 2.82
CA ARG A 134 15.42 13.49 1.55
C ARG A 134 16.41 13.56 0.39
N PRO A 135 16.35 12.65 -0.60
CA PRO A 135 17.20 12.74 -1.78
C PRO A 135 16.90 14.02 -2.59
N ASP A 136 17.94 14.53 -3.24
CA ASP A 136 17.82 15.68 -4.14
C ASP A 136 17.30 15.21 -5.49
N VAL A 137 16.01 15.46 -5.74
CA VAL A 137 15.31 15.10 -6.97
C VAL A 137 14.52 16.30 -7.49
N VAL A 138 14.18 16.29 -8.78
CA VAL A 138 13.37 17.35 -9.39
C VAL A 138 12.06 17.58 -8.62
N ALA A 139 11.60 18.82 -8.60
CA ALA A 139 10.36 19.20 -7.94
C ALA A 139 9.15 18.52 -8.61
N PRO A 140 8.01 18.40 -7.89
CA PRO A 140 6.80 17.78 -8.44
C PRO A 140 6.35 18.39 -9.77
N ALA A 141 6.51 19.70 -9.95
CA ALA A 141 6.12 20.39 -11.17
C ALA A 141 6.92 19.97 -12.41
N GLU A 142 8.16 19.49 -12.22
CA GLU A 142 9.08 19.07 -13.28
C GLU A 142 9.03 17.56 -13.53
N ALA A 143 8.46 16.77 -12.60
CA ALA A 143 8.34 15.33 -12.69
C ALA A 143 7.21 14.90 -13.64
N ASN A 144 7.33 13.71 -14.24
CA ASN A 144 6.40 13.18 -15.22
C ASN A 144 5.08 12.75 -14.61
N HIS A 145 3.96 13.05 -15.25
CA HIS A 145 2.65 12.55 -14.84
C HIS A 145 2.57 11.04 -14.97
N ALA A 146 2.14 10.36 -13.92
CA ALA A 146 1.82 8.93 -13.97
C ALA A 146 0.31 8.70 -14.10
N HIS A 147 -0.06 7.75 -14.95
CA HIS A 147 -1.46 7.38 -15.13
C HIS A 147 -1.89 6.36 -14.06
N MET A 148 -2.32 6.86 -12.91
CA MET A 148 -3.00 6.10 -11.86
C MET A 148 -4.22 6.91 -11.39
N PRO A 149 -5.33 6.89 -12.15
CA PRO A 149 -6.44 7.82 -11.94
C PRO A 149 -7.15 7.55 -10.60
N MET A 150 -7.32 8.63 -9.84
CA MET A 150 -8.14 8.72 -8.64
C MET A 150 -8.44 10.19 -8.39
N VAL A 151 -9.69 10.55 -8.22
CA VAL A 151 -10.05 11.93 -7.84
C VAL A 151 -9.53 12.23 -6.44
N GLY A 152 -8.86 13.36 -6.27
CA GLY A 152 -8.20 13.74 -5.02
C GLY A 152 -6.77 13.20 -4.86
N ARG A 153 -6.20 12.56 -5.92
CA ARG A 153 -4.80 12.11 -5.92
C ARG A 153 -4.08 12.54 -7.19
N GLN A 154 -2.84 12.99 -7.04
CA GLN A 154 -1.91 13.19 -8.15
C GLN A 154 -0.65 12.37 -7.91
N LEU A 155 -0.13 11.73 -8.96
CA LEU A 155 1.11 10.96 -8.95
C LEU A 155 2.03 11.47 -10.05
N ARG A 156 3.30 11.65 -9.71
CA ARG A 156 4.35 12.05 -10.66
C ARG A 156 5.59 11.19 -10.45
N LEU A 157 6.20 10.76 -11.54
CA LEU A 157 7.41 9.93 -11.54
C LEU A 157 8.64 10.79 -11.84
N VAL A 158 9.69 10.61 -11.06
CA VAL A 158 10.98 11.25 -11.26
C VAL A 158 11.78 10.40 -12.23
N ASP A 159 12.28 11.01 -13.31
CA ASP A 159 13.14 10.38 -14.32
C ASP A 159 12.58 9.08 -14.95
N VAL A 160 11.25 8.92 -14.92
CA VAL A 160 10.52 7.80 -15.52
C VAL A 160 9.27 8.34 -16.21
N VAL A 161 9.00 7.90 -17.42
CA VAL A 161 7.79 8.28 -18.16
C VAL A 161 6.68 7.25 -17.97
N ASP A 162 7.01 5.96 -18.12
CA ASP A 162 6.04 4.88 -18.00
C ASP A 162 6.65 3.63 -17.32
N VAL A 163 6.27 3.39 -16.09
CA VAL A 163 6.70 2.19 -15.32
C VAL A 163 6.20 0.87 -15.93
N ASN A 164 5.23 0.92 -16.85
CA ASN A 164 4.73 -0.28 -17.53
C ASN A 164 5.61 -0.68 -18.71
N SER A 165 6.36 0.26 -19.29
CA SER A 165 7.18 0.00 -20.47
C SER A 165 8.33 -0.96 -20.16
N PRO A 166 8.46 -2.09 -20.91
CA PRO A 166 9.60 -2.99 -20.78
C PRO A 166 10.90 -2.42 -21.40
N ASP A 167 10.80 -1.33 -22.15
CA ASP A 167 11.90 -0.68 -22.86
C ASP A 167 12.50 0.48 -22.04
N GLU A 168 11.83 0.90 -20.96
CA GLU A 168 12.28 1.98 -20.11
C GLU A 168 13.18 1.45 -18.97
N VAL A 169 14.44 1.16 -19.33
CA VAL A 169 15.45 0.61 -18.42
C VAL A 169 16.16 1.72 -17.65
N GLY A 170 16.35 1.50 -16.34
CA GLY A 170 17.05 2.45 -15.47
C GLY A 170 17.64 1.75 -14.23
N PRO A 171 18.17 2.51 -13.26
CA PRO A 171 18.65 1.92 -12.01
C PRO A 171 17.51 1.22 -11.24
N PRO A 172 17.82 0.27 -10.34
CA PRO A 172 16.82 -0.39 -9.50
C PRO A 172 16.30 0.55 -8.38
N GLU A 173 15.99 1.77 -8.75
CA GLU A 173 15.50 2.86 -7.91
C GLU A 173 14.34 3.55 -8.61
N LEU A 174 13.36 4.01 -7.84
CA LEU A 174 12.22 4.76 -8.36
C LEU A 174 11.74 5.76 -7.33
N HIS A 175 11.62 7.00 -7.76
CA HIS A 175 11.11 8.08 -6.93
C HIS A 175 9.79 8.59 -7.48
N ALA A 176 8.82 8.79 -6.60
CA ALA A 176 7.49 9.23 -6.98
C ALA A 176 6.97 10.30 -6.02
N TRP A 177 6.52 11.41 -6.58
CA TRP A 177 5.78 12.43 -5.85
C TRP A 177 4.30 12.09 -5.84
N LEU A 178 3.70 12.12 -4.65
CA LEU A 178 2.29 11.83 -4.43
C LEU A 178 1.64 12.99 -3.68
N HIS A 179 0.49 13.45 -4.18
CA HIS A 179 -0.30 14.50 -3.56
C HIS A 179 -1.73 14.00 -3.34
N TYR A 180 -2.25 14.25 -2.13
CA TYR A 180 -3.64 13.97 -1.77
C TYR A 180 -4.35 15.27 -1.39
N ASP A 181 -5.58 15.44 -1.90
CA ASP A 181 -6.42 16.59 -1.60
C ASP A 181 -7.89 16.17 -1.46
N PRO A 182 -8.50 16.32 -0.28
CA PRO A 182 -7.90 16.83 0.97
C PRO A 182 -7.04 15.79 1.71
N ILE A 183 -6.06 16.27 2.49
CA ILE A 183 -5.33 15.41 3.44
C ILE A 183 -6.28 15.09 4.61
N PRO A 184 -6.41 13.81 5.05
CA PRO A 184 -7.29 13.47 6.16
C PRO A 184 -6.86 14.14 7.48
N GLU A 185 -7.82 14.73 8.19
CA GLU A 185 -7.58 15.31 9.53
C GLU A 185 -7.34 14.25 10.60
N ARG A 186 -7.96 13.07 10.45
CA ARG A 186 -7.78 11.94 11.36
C ARG A 186 -6.44 11.28 11.10
N VAL A 187 -5.56 11.28 12.12
CA VAL A 187 -4.17 10.80 12.00
C VAL A 187 -4.10 9.33 11.57
N GLU A 188 -5.00 8.47 12.06
CA GLU A 188 -5.04 7.06 11.69
C GLU A 188 -5.41 6.87 10.21
N LEU A 189 -6.29 7.70 9.65
CA LEU A 189 -6.61 7.66 8.22
C LEU A 189 -5.45 8.21 7.38
N ALA A 190 -4.78 9.26 7.85
CA ALA A 190 -3.58 9.78 7.20
C ALA A 190 -2.45 8.75 7.18
N LYS A 191 -2.19 8.03 8.29
CA LYS A 191 -1.23 6.91 8.35
C LYS A 191 -1.65 5.75 7.46
N ALA A 192 -2.93 5.40 7.45
CA ALA A 192 -3.47 4.37 6.56
C ALA A 192 -3.25 4.73 5.08
N LEU A 193 -3.45 5.99 4.71
CA LEU A 193 -3.24 6.50 3.36
C LEU A 193 -1.77 6.45 2.93
N VAL A 194 -0.85 6.82 3.83
CA VAL A 194 0.60 6.68 3.60
C VAL A 194 0.97 5.20 3.44
N ALA A 195 0.49 4.31 4.32
CA ALA A 195 0.76 2.88 4.23
C ALA A 195 0.18 2.25 2.96
N TYR A 196 -1.00 2.68 2.52
CA TYR A 196 -1.63 2.19 1.30
C TYR A 196 -0.71 2.31 0.08
N PHE A 197 -0.04 3.44 -0.09
CA PHE A 197 0.82 3.63 -1.26
C PHE A 197 2.17 2.91 -1.17
N THR A 198 2.61 2.44 0.00
CA THR A 198 3.88 1.69 0.14
C THR A 198 3.91 0.36 -0.62
N GLY A 199 2.76 -0.21 -0.94
CA GLY A 199 2.65 -1.42 -1.77
C GLY A 199 2.71 -1.18 -3.28
N HIS A 200 2.62 0.08 -3.69
CA HIS A 200 2.72 0.47 -5.09
C HIS A 200 4.18 0.64 -5.50
N LEU A 201 4.46 0.52 -6.77
CA LEU A 201 5.76 0.77 -7.40
C LEU A 201 6.93 -0.14 -6.96
N GLY A 202 6.85 -0.93 -5.88
CA GLY A 202 7.95 -1.80 -5.45
C GLY A 202 8.33 -2.86 -6.50
N ILE A 203 7.34 -3.50 -7.11
CA ILE A 203 7.54 -4.47 -8.20
C ILE A 203 8.08 -3.77 -9.45
N SER A 204 7.52 -2.60 -9.79
CA SER A 204 8.00 -1.77 -10.90
C SER A 204 9.46 -1.35 -10.72
N THR A 205 9.85 -0.95 -9.50
CA THR A 205 11.23 -0.61 -9.15
C THR A 205 12.18 -1.76 -9.40
N THR A 206 11.78 -2.99 -9.02
CA THR A 206 12.58 -4.19 -9.25
C THR A 206 12.71 -4.51 -10.74
N MET A 207 11.63 -4.36 -11.51
CA MET A 207 11.63 -4.69 -12.94
C MET A 207 12.45 -3.69 -13.75
N ARG A 208 12.49 -2.42 -13.35
CA ARG A 208 13.11 -1.31 -14.09
C ARG A 208 14.55 -1.54 -14.49
N ALA A 209 15.33 -2.32 -13.74
CA ALA A 209 16.73 -2.61 -14.06
C ALA A 209 16.92 -3.72 -15.11
N HIS A 210 15.83 -4.25 -15.69
CA HIS A 210 15.87 -5.41 -16.56
C HIS A 210 15.17 -5.13 -17.90
N GLU A 211 15.94 -5.14 -18.98
CA GLU A 211 15.42 -4.97 -20.34
C GLU A 211 14.38 -6.04 -20.70
N GLY A 212 13.31 -5.65 -21.36
CA GLY A 212 12.23 -6.54 -21.79
C GLY A 212 11.23 -6.91 -20.70
N ILE A 213 11.38 -6.39 -19.48
CA ILE A 213 10.46 -6.65 -18.37
C ILE A 213 10.00 -5.33 -17.76
N GLY A 214 8.70 -5.05 -17.87
CA GLY A 214 8.04 -3.93 -17.21
C GLY A 214 6.78 -4.40 -16.49
N THR A 215 6.10 -3.51 -15.82
CA THR A 215 4.87 -3.86 -15.07
C THR A 215 3.75 -4.36 -15.99
N ALA A 216 3.75 -3.98 -17.28
CA ALA A 216 2.81 -4.52 -18.27
C ALA A 216 2.90 -6.05 -18.44
N GLN A 217 4.03 -6.69 -18.12
CA GLN A 217 4.18 -8.14 -18.15
C GLN A 217 3.63 -8.83 -16.90
N ALA A 218 3.29 -8.07 -15.84
CA ALA A 218 2.73 -8.63 -14.62
C ALA A 218 1.40 -9.35 -14.92
N HIS A 219 1.28 -10.60 -14.45
CA HIS A 219 0.14 -11.49 -14.68
C HIS A 219 -0.14 -11.90 -16.14
N LEU A 220 0.74 -11.51 -17.07
CA LEU A 220 0.70 -11.97 -18.48
C LEU A 220 1.80 -13.00 -18.77
N THR A 221 3.03 -12.67 -18.44
CA THR A 221 4.21 -13.52 -18.62
C THR A 221 4.97 -13.76 -17.31
N VAL A 222 4.79 -12.84 -16.34
CA VAL A 222 5.42 -12.88 -15.03
C VAL A 222 4.34 -12.89 -13.95
N SER A 223 4.41 -13.85 -13.03
CA SER A 223 3.58 -13.87 -11.83
C SER A 223 4.21 -12.95 -10.78
N THR A 224 3.45 -11.98 -10.30
CA THR A 224 3.90 -11.02 -9.29
C THR A 224 2.88 -10.89 -8.17
N ALA A 225 3.36 -10.78 -6.94
CA ALA A 225 2.52 -10.47 -5.78
C ALA A 225 3.39 -9.93 -4.63
N PRO A 226 2.91 -8.94 -3.86
CA PRO A 226 3.50 -8.62 -2.57
C PRO A 226 3.29 -9.80 -1.62
N MET A 227 4.34 -10.22 -0.91
CA MET A 227 4.30 -11.29 0.08
C MET A 227 4.34 -10.75 1.51
N THR A 228 5.11 -9.68 1.72
CA THR A 228 5.14 -8.96 2.99
C THR A 228 5.24 -7.46 2.74
N ILE A 229 4.73 -6.67 3.68
CA ILE A 229 4.98 -5.23 3.74
C ILE A 229 5.21 -4.85 5.21
N SER A 230 6.28 -4.11 5.45
CA SER A 230 6.54 -3.41 6.70
C SER A 230 6.43 -1.90 6.50
N VAL A 231 5.87 -1.20 7.47
CA VAL A 231 5.88 0.26 7.52
C VAL A 231 6.15 0.73 8.94
N SER A 232 7.02 1.74 9.08
CA SER A 232 7.29 2.45 10.33
C SER A 232 7.00 3.93 10.11
N PHE A 233 6.13 4.49 10.95
CA PHE A 233 5.79 5.91 10.91
C PHE A 233 6.70 6.68 11.87
N HIS A 234 7.14 7.85 11.44
CA HIS A 234 8.01 8.72 12.21
C HIS A 234 7.23 9.93 12.74
N GLU A 235 7.58 10.38 13.93
CA GLU A 235 6.90 11.50 14.59
C GLU A 235 7.81 12.75 14.63
N PRO A 236 7.26 13.96 14.51
CA PRO A 236 5.84 14.24 14.36
C PRO A 236 5.31 13.78 12.99
N PHE A 237 4.17 13.09 12.99
CA PHE A 237 3.54 12.61 11.74
C PHE A 237 2.60 13.69 11.21
N ALA A 238 3.12 14.54 10.36
CA ALA A 238 2.35 15.57 9.67
C ALA A 238 3.01 15.92 8.33
N TRP A 239 2.21 16.25 7.34
CA TRP A 239 2.67 16.82 6.09
C TRP A 239 1.62 17.78 5.52
N SER A 240 2.07 18.67 4.64
CA SER A 240 1.25 19.48 3.74
C SER A 240 1.81 19.31 2.32
N GLY A 241 0.98 19.42 1.29
CA GLY A 241 1.45 19.32 -0.09
C GLY A 241 1.87 17.90 -0.50
N TRP A 242 3.02 17.79 -1.16
CA TRP A 242 3.50 16.57 -1.77
C TRP A 242 4.30 15.68 -0.79
N LEU A 243 4.18 14.36 -1.01
CA LEU A 243 5.02 13.33 -0.39
C LEU A 243 5.94 12.71 -1.44
N LEU A 244 7.23 12.60 -1.15
CA LEU A 244 8.20 11.87 -1.97
C LEU A 244 8.33 10.45 -1.45
N TYR A 245 7.88 9.49 -2.24
CA TYR A 245 8.15 8.06 -2.03
C TYR A 245 9.42 7.68 -2.78
N THR A 246 10.39 7.14 -2.05
CA THR A 246 11.62 6.60 -2.61
C THR A 246 11.60 5.09 -2.51
N HIS A 247 11.98 4.39 -3.58
CA HIS A 247 12.06 2.95 -3.62
C HIS A 247 13.44 2.54 -4.12
N GLU A 248 14.04 1.55 -3.48
CA GLU A 248 15.30 0.92 -3.88
C GLU A 248 15.13 -0.60 -3.86
N SER A 249 15.27 -1.25 -5.01
CA SER A 249 15.27 -2.71 -5.09
C SER A 249 16.66 -3.20 -4.72
N THR A 250 16.78 -3.67 -3.49
CA THR A 250 18.07 -4.13 -2.94
C THR A 250 18.53 -5.44 -3.58
N GLN A 251 17.57 -6.32 -3.94
CA GLN A 251 17.88 -7.64 -4.51
C GLN A 251 16.67 -8.20 -5.24
N VAL A 252 16.91 -8.89 -6.36
CA VAL A 252 15.97 -9.81 -7.00
C VAL A 252 16.71 -11.10 -7.36
N GLY A 253 16.11 -12.24 -7.04
CA GLY A 253 16.69 -13.56 -7.35
C GLY A 253 15.89 -14.68 -6.72
N ALA A 254 16.05 -15.90 -7.21
CA ALA A 254 15.33 -17.09 -6.75
C ALA A 254 13.79 -16.93 -6.72
N GLY A 255 13.24 -16.05 -7.58
CA GLY A 255 11.81 -15.80 -7.69
C GLY A 255 11.23 -14.86 -6.63
N MET A 256 12.09 -14.13 -5.91
CA MET A 256 11.72 -13.12 -4.92
C MET A 256 12.50 -11.83 -5.13
N SER A 257 11.93 -10.72 -4.72
CA SER A 257 12.61 -9.43 -4.63
C SER A 257 12.40 -8.81 -3.26
N TYR A 258 13.33 -7.94 -2.87
CA TYR A 258 13.18 -7.08 -1.71
C TYR A 258 13.40 -5.62 -2.11
N VAL A 259 12.45 -4.79 -1.71
CA VAL A 259 12.48 -3.34 -1.91
C VAL A 259 12.38 -2.65 -0.57
N ARG A 260 13.21 -1.65 -0.34
CA ARG A 260 13.10 -0.72 0.79
C ARG A 260 12.77 0.68 0.28
N GLY A 261 12.18 1.49 1.14
CA GLY A 261 11.84 2.85 0.77
C GLY A 261 11.60 3.76 1.96
N ALA A 262 11.48 5.03 1.66
CA ALA A 262 11.17 6.09 2.60
C ALA A 262 10.13 7.03 2.01
N VAL A 263 9.38 7.70 2.89
CA VAL A 263 8.42 8.73 2.54
C VAL A 263 8.84 10.01 3.21
N HIS A 264 9.11 11.05 2.42
CA HIS A 264 9.45 12.38 2.93
C HIS A 264 8.37 13.38 2.56
N SER A 265 8.14 14.37 3.39
CA SER A 265 7.36 15.54 3.01
C SER A 265 8.14 16.39 1.98
N GLU A 266 7.45 17.34 1.35
CA GLU A 266 8.07 18.29 0.43
C GLU A 266 9.12 19.16 1.15
N GLU A 267 8.94 19.43 2.44
CA GLU A 267 9.87 20.18 3.30
C GLU A 267 11.08 19.34 3.74
N GLY A 268 11.06 18.02 3.49
CA GLY A 268 12.17 17.12 3.79
C GLY A 268 12.05 16.34 5.10
N GLU A 269 10.91 16.44 5.81
CA GLU A 269 10.68 15.62 7.02
C GLU A 269 10.42 14.16 6.63
N LEU A 270 11.08 13.23 7.32
CA LEU A 270 10.88 11.80 7.13
C LEU A 270 9.58 11.35 7.81
N ILE A 271 8.58 11.02 7.01
CA ILE A 271 7.22 10.65 7.46
C ILE A 271 7.11 9.16 7.77
N ALA A 272 7.71 8.30 6.92
CA ALA A 272 7.68 6.86 7.10
C ALA A 272 8.88 6.18 6.41
N SER A 273 9.19 4.97 6.89
CA SER A 273 10.09 4.02 6.22
C SER A 273 9.34 2.71 5.98
N PHE A 274 9.62 2.02 4.87
CA PHE A 274 8.93 0.79 4.53
C PHE A 274 9.84 -0.23 3.84
N GLY A 275 9.39 -1.49 3.82
CA GLY A 275 10.02 -2.56 3.07
C GLY A 275 8.97 -3.53 2.54
N GLN A 276 9.28 -4.19 1.42
CA GLN A 276 8.39 -5.13 0.75
C GLN A 276 9.19 -6.32 0.23
N ASP A 277 8.76 -7.55 0.58
CA ASP A 277 9.11 -8.74 -0.19
C ASP A 277 8.03 -8.99 -1.24
N ALA A 278 8.44 -9.26 -2.48
CA ALA A 278 7.51 -9.59 -3.54
C ALA A 278 7.95 -10.84 -4.31
N LEU A 279 6.96 -11.63 -4.73
CA LEU A 279 7.15 -12.74 -5.65
C LEU A 279 7.30 -12.18 -7.07
N ILE A 280 8.33 -12.66 -7.79
CA ILE A 280 8.53 -12.40 -9.23
C ILE A 280 8.99 -13.71 -9.86
N ARG A 281 8.07 -14.40 -10.56
CA ARG A 281 8.31 -15.74 -11.13
C ARG A 281 7.75 -15.83 -12.55
N PRO A 282 8.28 -16.71 -13.40
CA PRO A 282 7.64 -17.03 -14.67
C PRO A 282 6.19 -17.45 -14.44
N LEU A 283 5.26 -16.91 -15.23
CA LEU A 283 3.87 -17.37 -15.22
C LEU A 283 3.83 -18.77 -15.82
N ARG A 284 3.26 -19.76 -15.10
CA ARG A 284 3.10 -21.11 -15.62
C ARG A 284 1.93 -21.15 -16.58
N THR A 285 2.09 -21.81 -17.73
CA THR A 285 1.03 -21.95 -18.75
C THR A 285 -0.22 -22.68 -18.24
N SER A 286 -0.12 -23.45 -17.15
CA SER A 286 -1.26 -24.04 -16.45
C SER A 286 -2.04 -23.05 -15.59
N ASP A 287 -1.51 -21.86 -15.37
CA ASP A 287 -2.11 -20.83 -14.53
C ASP A 287 -2.99 -19.85 -15.32
N THR A 288 -3.19 -20.07 -16.62
CA THR A 288 -4.16 -19.27 -17.42
C THR A 288 -5.62 -19.40 -16.94
N SER A 289 -5.91 -20.33 -16.02
CA SER A 289 -7.17 -20.37 -15.27
C SER A 289 -7.24 -19.37 -14.11
N ILE A 290 -6.16 -18.64 -13.82
CA ILE A 290 -6.08 -17.62 -12.73
C ILE A 290 -6.93 -16.38 -13.04
N LYS A 291 -7.52 -16.27 -14.24
CA LYS A 291 -8.55 -15.26 -14.50
C LYS A 291 -9.79 -15.35 -13.60
N ALA A 292 -9.99 -16.44 -12.86
CA ALA A 292 -11.19 -16.67 -12.03
C ALA A 292 -10.93 -17.14 -10.59
N GLU A 293 -9.75 -17.66 -10.27
CA GLU A 293 -9.45 -18.09 -8.89
C GLU A 293 -8.00 -17.71 -8.53
N SER A 294 -7.84 -16.68 -7.71
CA SER A 294 -6.58 -16.38 -7.05
C SER A 294 -6.15 -17.58 -6.20
N ARG A 295 -5.17 -18.34 -6.68
CA ARG A 295 -4.44 -19.31 -5.88
C ARG A 295 -3.14 -18.67 -5.41
N LEU A 296 -3.18 -17.95 -4.31
CA LEU A 296 -2.08 -17.83 -3.38
C LEU A 296 -2.37 -18.72 -2.21
#